data_8b5d321b89e3816a5e39241a3e0a2a6a
#
_entry.id   8b5d321b89e3816a5e39241a3e0a2a6a
#
_cell.length_a   1.000
_cell.length_b   1.000
_cell.length_c   1.000
_cell.angle_alpha   90.00
_cell.angle_beta   90.00
_cell.angle_gamma   90.00
#
_symmetry.space_group_name_H-M   'P 1'
#
loop_
_entity.id
_entity.type
_entity.pdbx_description
1 polymer ?
#
loop_
_entity_poly.entity_id
_entity_poly.type
_entity_poly.pdbx_seq_one_letter_code
_entity_poly.pdbx_strand_id
1 'polypeptide(L)'
;MAQPTPPPPPRPGDPVPAGGLDPTQVFGTPPPPPPAQQSQKGAQSGQQDDGAMPQDAGPPPPPPGTKATKEMGFDDEDLRILSEVGNYRFGSIMAGVTNENIPVPAHAETQFDEQKFLSLLRGSISLTRDEKWRIIMAIPKLSQFQLDELQKILEEEKHKFSELSPKHLLQLQKLEQKHADDWRDLQAVSIQQNAKSQEQQQAEEIRKQLGL
;
A
#
# COMPACT_ATOMS: atom_id res chain seq x y z
N MET A 1 -47.12 -25.32 -18.77
CA MET A 1 -46.39 -24.24 -19.44
C MET A 1 -44.91 -24.44 -19.14
N ALA A 2 -44.14 -24.88 -20.14
CA ALA A 2 -42.71 -25.17 -19.98
C ALA A 2 -41.89 -23.85 -20.06
N GLN A 3 -41.00 -23.62 -19.10
CA GLN A 3 -40.09 -22.49 -19.12
C GLN A 3 -39.00 -22.71 -20.19
N PRO A 4 -38.62 -21.69 -20.98
CA PRO A 4 -37.56 -21.82 -21.95
C PRO A 4 -36.21 -21.96 -21.20
N THR A 5 -35.44 -22.98 -21.58
CA THR A 5 -34.08 -23.21 -21.14
C THR A 5 -33.15 -22.10 -21.65
N PRO A 6 -32.23 -21.57 -20.82
CA PRO A 6 -31.25 -20.58 -21.27
C PRO A 6 -30.29 -21.19 -22.30
N PRO A 7 -29.78 -20.37 -23.26
CA PRO A 7 -28.86 -20.84 -24.26
C PRO A 7 -27.49 -21.23 -23.65
N PRO A 8 -26.78 -22.21 -24.21
CA PRO A 8 -25.49 -22.65 -23.72
C PRO A 8 -24.41 -21.53 -23.92
N PRO A 9 -23.37 -21.49 -23.09
CA PRO A 9 -22.30 -20.51 -23.23
C PRO A 9 -21.52 -20.71 -24.55
N PRO A 10 -21.03 -19.61 -25.17
CA PRO A 10 -20.29 -19.66 -26.42
C PRO A 10 -18.96 -20.39 -26.25
N ARG A 11 -18.59 -21.19 -27.26
CA ARG A 11 -17.34 -21.95 -27.30
C ARG A 11 -16.20 -21.05 -27.80
N PRO A 12 -14.94 -21.29 -27.38
CA PRO A 12 -13.79 -20.58 -27.90
C PRO A 12 -13.65 -20.80 -29.42
N GLY A 13 -13.83 -19.72 -30.20
CA GLY A 13 -13.71 -19.77 -31.67
C GLY A 13 -14.97 -19.33 -32.42
N ASP A 14 -16.10 -19.08 -31.76
CA ASP A 14 -17.30 -18.57 -32.43
C ASP A 14 -17.16 -17.07 -32.76
N PRO A 15 -17.58 -16.64 -33.98
CA PRO A 15 -17.51 -15.24 -34.37
C PRO A 15 -18.43 -14.37 -33.46
N VAL A 16 -17.86 -13.34 -32.89
CA VAL A 16 -18.59 -12.37 -32.04
C VAL A 16 -19.54 -11.57 -32.95
N PRO A 17 -20.86 -11.47 -32.61
CA PRO A 17 -21.77 -10.65 -33.38
C PRO A 17 -21.34 -9.17 -33.32
N ALA A 18 -21.33 -8.50 -34.47
CA ALA A 18 -20.97 -7.10 -34.63
C ALA A 18 -22.08 -6.16 -34.14
N GLY A 19 -22.36 -6.23 -32.84
CA GLY A 19 -23.21 -5.30 -32.10
C GLY A 19 -22.36 -4.79 -30.92
N GLY A 20 -21.86 -3.56 -31.03
CA GLY A 20 -21.02 -2.95 -30.01
C GLY A 20 -21.68 -3.03 -28.63
N LEU A 21 -20.88 -3.39 -27.62
CA LEU A 21 -21.26 -3.34 -26.22
C LEU A 21 -21.68 -1.90 -25.88
N ASP A 22 -22.94 -1.72 -25.54
CA ASP A 22 -23.47 -0.44 -25.05
C ASP A 22 -22.77 -0.11 -23.72
N PRO A 23 -22.00 0.98 -23.63
CA PRO A 23 -21.28 1.34 -22.41
C PRO A 23 -22.20 1.61 -21.20
N THR A 24 -23.52 1.70 -21.39
CA THR A 24 -24.50 1.86 -20.31
C THR A 24 -24.89 0.56 -19.60
N GLN A 25 -24.50 -0.60 -20.13
CA GLN A 25 -24.82 -1.90 -19.51
C GLN A 25 -23.77 -2.43 -18.50
N VAL A 26 -22.66 -1.72 -18.32
CA VAL A 26 -21.57 -2.15 -17.42
C VAL A 26 -21.86 -1.80 -15.95
N PHE A 27 -22.84 -0.94 -15.68
CA PHE A 27 -23.26 -0.60 -14.32
C PHE A 27 -24.68 -1.12 -14.03
N GLY A 28 -24.82 -2.45 -13.99
CA GLY A 28 -25.99 -3.08 -13.38
C GLY A 28 -26.05 -2.70 -11.89
N THR A 29 -27.26 -2.36 -11.44
CA THR A 29 -27.59 -2.02 -10.05
C THR A 29 -26.86 -2.88 -9.02
N PRO A 30 -26.30 -2.28 -7.94
CA PRO A 30 -25.65 -3.05 -6.88
C PRO A 30 -26.65 -4.06 -6.29
N PRO A 31 -26.21 -5.30 -5.96
CA PRO A 31 -27.06 -6.29 -5.34
C PRO A 31 -27.62 -5.76 -4.00
N PRO A 32 -28.88 -6.13 -3.65
CA PRO A 32 -29.47 -5.73 -2.37
C PRO A 32 -28.64 -6.28 -1.20
N PRO A 33 -28.51 -5.52 -0.08
CA PRO A 33 -27.78 -5.99 1.08
C PRO A 33 -28.43 -7.29 1.64
N PRO A 34 -27.60 -8.25 2.07
CA PRO A 34 -28.09 -9.49 2.67
C PRO A 34 -28.87 -9.21 3.97
N PRO A 35 -29.91 -9.99 4.29
CA PRO A 35 -30.66 -9.81 5.52
C PRO A 35 -29.78 -10.10 6.75
N ALA A 36 -29.90 -9.25 7.75
CA ALA A 36 -29.20 -9.39 9.02
C ALA A 36 -29.54 -10.75 9.68
N GLN A 37 -28.56 -11.64 9.76
CA GLN A 37 -28.68 -12.86 10.56
C GLN A 37 -28.04 -12.65 11.92
N GLN A 38 -28.87 -12.96 12.92
CA GLN A 38 -28.55 -12.92 14.34
C GLN A 38 -27.43 -13.90 14.69
N SER A 39 -26.63 -13.47 15.64
CA SER A 39 -25.51 -14.14 16.28
C SER A 39 -25.79 -15.61 16.63
N GLN A 40 -24.94 -16.52 16.13
CA GLN A 40 -24.67 -17.78 16.83
C GLN A 40 -23.16 -18.03 16.92
N LYS A 41 -22.77 -18.21 18.16
CA LYS A 41 -21.46 -18.54 18.69
C LYS A 41 -21.05 -19.94 18.22
N GLY A 42 -19.86 -20.10 17.65
CA GLY A 42 -19.31 -21.42 17.38
C GLY A 42 -18.03 -21.39 16.56
N ALA A 43 -17.02 -21.95 17.08
CA ALA A 43 -15.60 -22.01 16.76
C ALA A 43 -15.23 -22.47 15.34
N GLN A 44 -14.06 -22.01 14.94
CA GLN A 44 -13.01 -22.64 14.12
C GLN A 44 -12.99 -22.42 12.61
N SER A 45 -11.80 -22.05 12.25
CA SER A 45 -10.93 -22.33 11.10
C SER A 45 -10.90 -21.33 9.96
N GLY A 46 -9.75 -20.65 9.89
CA GLY A 46 -8.93 -20.43 8.69
C GLY A 46 -9.64 -20.00 7.40
N GLN A 47 -9.81 -18.70 7.24
CA GLN A 47 -9.89 -18.09 5.93
C GLN A 47 -9.14 -16.78 5.96
N GLN A 48 -8.15 -16.67 5.08
CA GLN A 48 -7.46 -15.43 4.78
C GLN A 48 -8.51 -14.43 4.31
N ASP A 49 -8.78 -13.44 5.15
CA ASP A 49 -9.62 -12.29 4.82
C ASP A 49 -8.70 -11.21 4.26
N ASP A 50 -8.80 -11.02 2.95
CA ASP A 50 -8.10 -9.96 2.24
C ASP A 50 -8.65 -8.60 2.69
N GLY A 51 -7.89 -7.89 3.52
CA GLY A 51 -7.99 -6.44 3.67
C GLY A 51 -8.77 -5.86 4.85
N ALA A 52 -9.43 -6.66 5.69
CA ALA A 52 -9.97 -6.15 6.94
C ALA A 52 -8.87 -6.14 8.02
N MET A 53 -8.48 -4.96 8.46
CA MET A 53 -7.60 -4.82 9.63
C MET A 53 -8.23 -5.58 10.81
N PRO A 54 -7.50 -6.46 11.51
CA PRO A 54 -8.04 -7.13 12.68
C PRO A 54 -8.55 -6.10 13.68
N GLN A 55 -9.79 -6.28 14.16
CA GLN A 55 -10.32 -5.43 15.24
C GLN A 55 -9.50 -5.71 16.49
N ASP A 56 -8.57 -4.82 16.78
CA ASP A 56 -7.69 -4.92 17.90
C ASP A 56 -8.33 -4.25 19.12
N ALA A 57 -8.58 -5.04 20.16
CA ALA A 57 -9.21 -4.55 21.40
C ALA A 57 -8.17 -4.17 22.48
N GLY A 58 -6.87 -4.27 22.18
CA GLY A 58 -5.80 -3.98 23.12
C GLY A 58 -5.41 -2.50 23.17
N PRO A 59 -4.76 -2.03 24.26
CA PRO A 59 -4.19 -0.70 24.31
C PRO A 59 -3.00 -0.56 23.36
N PRO A 60 -2.77 0.63 22.79
CA PRO A 60 -1.60 0.89 21.95
C PRO A 60 -0.30 0.73 22.75
N PRO A 61 0.81 0.37 22.11
CA PRO A 61 2.09 0.20 22.79
C PRO A 61 2.55 1.52 23.44
N PRO A 62 3.14 1.48 24.63
CA PRO A 62 3.62 2.68 25.31
C PRO A 62 4.81 3.27 24.53
N PRO A 63 5.14 4.56 24.73
CA PRO A 63 6.31 5.18 24.11
C PRO A 63 7.60 4.39 24.36
N PRO A 64 8.58 4.45 23.43
CA PRO A 64 9.88 3.79 23.62
C PRO A 64 10.53 4.20 24.96
N GLY A 65 11.11 3.22 25.67
CA GLY A 65 11.73 3.44 26.97
C GLY A 65 10.76 3.44 28.16
N THR A 66 9.45 3.37 27.92
CA THR A 66 8.45 3.24 29.01
C THR A 66 8.24 1.76 29.33
N LYS A 67 8.35 1.40 30.61
CA LYS A 67 8.09 0.03 31.07
C LYS A 67 6.58 -0.22 31.08
N ALA A 68 6.14 -1.16 30.26
CA ALA A 68 4.73 -1.59 30.26
C ALA A 68 4.42 -2.40 31.52
N THR A 69 3.21 -2.25 32.05
CA THR A 69 2.73 -2.98 33.23
C THR A 69 1.28 -3.42 33.02
N LYS A 70 0.83 -4.42 33.82
CA LYS A 70 -0.57 -4.87 33.80
C LYS A 70 -1.56 -3.77 34.19
N GLU A 71 -1.13 -2.84 35.02
CA GLU A 71 -1.93 -1.69 35.45
C GLU A 71 -2.25 -0.72 34.30
N MET A 72 -1.44 -0.75 33.22
CA MET A 72 -1.67 0.00 32.00
C MET A 72 -2.62 -0.72 31.02
N GLY A 73 -3.14 -1.88 31.41
CA GLY A 73 -4.08 -2.65 30.60
C GLY A 73 -3.43 -3.71 29.69
N PHE A 74 -2.11 -3.94 29.82
CA PHE A 74 -1.40 -4.96 29.05
C PHE A 74 -1.54 -6.34 29.69
N ASP A 75 -1.83 -7.35 28.88
CA ASP A 75 -1.84 -8.75 29.31
C ASP A 75 -0.43 -9.36 29.31
N ASP A 76 -0.31 -10.64 29.74
CA ASP A 76 0.99 -11.31 29.82
C ASP A 76 1.64 -11.53 28.43
N GLU A 77 0.83 -11.66 27.38
CA GLU A 77 1.31 -11.79 26.02
C GLU A 77 1.84 -10.45 25.50
N ASP A 78 1.12 -9.36 25.74
CA ASP A 78 1.56 -8.01 25.40
C ASP A 78 2.91 -7.68 26.05
N LEU A 79 3.05 -7.98 27.34
CA LEU A 79 4.28 -7.74 28.09
C LEU A 79 5.46 -8.58 27.55
N ARG A 80 5.19 -9.83 27.17
CA ARG A 80 6.19 -10.70 26.54
C ARG A 80 6.65 -10.11 25.22
N ILE A 81 5.71 -9.72 24.33
CA ILE A 81 6.04 -9.17 23.03
C ILE A 81 6.78 -7.83 23.17
N LEU A 82 6.33 -6.94 24.05
CA LEU A 82 7.02 -5.68 24.34
C LEU A 82 8.45 -5.89 24.86
N SER A 83 8.68 -6.93 25.64
CA SER A 83 10.03 -7.32 26.05
C SER A 83 10.89 -7.82 24.90
N GLU A 84 10.30 -8.57 23.96
CA GLU A 84 10.98 -9.14 22.79
C GLU A 84 11.33 -8.06 21.75
N VAL A 85 10.39 -7.18 21.42
CA VAL A 85 10.61 -6.10 20.44
C VAL A 85 11.37 -4.91 21.03
N GLY A 86 11.47 -4.81 22.34
CA GLY A 86 12.17 -3.73 23.03
C GLY A 86 11.60 -2.35 22.72
N ASN A 87 12.46 -1.47 22.19
CA ASN A 87 12.09 -0.10 21.85
C ASN A 87 11.45 0.04 20.47
N TYR A 88 11.23 -1.05 19.73
CA TYR A 88 10.59 -0.98 18.45
C TYR A 88 9.15 -0.46 18.57
N ARG A 89 8.81 0.50 17.72
CA ARG A 89 7.44 0.98 17.48
C ARG A 89 7.26 1.15 15.97
N PHE A 90 6.00 1.04 15.51
CA PHE A 90 5.71 1.20 14.09
C PHE A 90 6.25 2.53 13.54
N GLY A 91 6.92 2.49 12.42
CA GLY A 91 7.60 3.62 11.80
C GLY A 91 9.05 3.85 12.23
N SER A 92 9.53 3.15 13.28
CA SER A 92 10.89 3.37 13.80
C SER A 92 11.99 2.86 12.87
N ILE A 93 11.76 1.78 12.13
CA ILE A 93 12.70 1.26 11.12
C ILE A 93 12.75 2.21 9.92
N MET A 94 11.56 2.63 9.46
CA MET A 94 11.44 3.56 8.33
C MET A 94 12.03 4.94 8.62
N ALA A 95 12.03 5.38 9.87
CA ALA A 95 12.66 6.64 10.26
C ALA A 95 14.18 6.66 9.97
N GLY A 96 14.83 5.51 9.97
CA GLY A 96 16.25 5.36 9.64
C GLY A 96 16.54 5.24 8.13
N VAL A 97 15.52 5.24 7.28
CA VAL A 97 15.67 5.15 5.82
C VAL A 97 15.48 6.54 5.20
N THR A 98 16.35 6.93 4.27
CA THR A 98 16.26 8.23 3.58
C THR A 98 15.41 8.15 2.34
N ASN A 99 15.02 9.32 1.79
CA ASN A 99 14.36 9.44 0.48
C ASN A 99 15.34 9.83 -0.64
N GLU A 100 16.63 9.80 -0.35
CA GLU A 100 17.68 10.13 -1.33
C GLU A 100 17.57 9.25 -2.57
N ASN A 101 17.90 9.84 -3.71
CA ASN A 101 17.89 9.15 -5.00
C ASN A 101 16.53 8.64 -5.50
N ILE A 102 15.43 9.04 -4.88
CA ILE A 102 14.11 8.87 -5.46
C ILE A 102 13.72 10.14 -6.19
N PRO A 103 13.74 10.17 -7.53
CA PRO A 103 13.36 11.36 -8.28
C PRO A 103 11.83 11.52 -8.22
N VAL A 104 11.39 12.71 -7.83
CA VAL A 104 10.00 13.12 -8.01
C VAL A 104 9.91 13.79 -9.38
N PRO A 105 9.10 13.27 -10.32
CA PRO A 105 8.93 13.91 -11.62
C PRO A 105 8.35 15.32 -11.49
N ALA A 106 8.73 16.22 -12.41
CA ALA A 106 8.24 17.60 -12.40
C ALA A 106 6.70 17.65 -12.41
N HIS A 107 6.12 18.43 -11.50
CA HIS A 107 4.69 18.52 -11.23
C HIS A 107 4.24 19.99 -11.10
N ALA A 108 4.21 20.70 -12.21
CA ALA A 108 3.92 22.13 -12.24
C ALA A 108 2.49 22.52 -11.77
N GLU A 109 1.56 21.58 -11.83
CA GLU A 109 0.14 21.81 -11.53
C GLU A 109 -0.26 21.49 -10.09
N THR A 110 0.63 20.86 -9.31
CA THR A 110 0.36 20.44 -7.93
C THR A 110 1.39 21.01 -6.97
N GLN A 111 0.94 21.35 -5.75
CA GLN A 111 1.79 21.88 -4.69
C GLN A 111 1.67 20.99 -3.44
N PHE A 112 2.78 20.42 -2.99
CA PHE A 112 2.84 19.58 -1.80
C PHE A 112 4.28 19.49 -1.28
N ASP A 113 4.45 19.04 -0.05
CA ASP A 113 5.75 18.72 0.51
C ASP A 113 6.21 17.33 0.01
N GLU A 114 7.08 17.33 -1.00
CA GLU A 114 7.62 16.10 -1.61
C GLU A 114 8.26 15.18 -0.57
N GLN A 115 9.03 15.74 0.37
CA GLN A 115 9.74 14.94 1.36
C GLN A 115 8.76 14.30 2.36
N LYS A 116 7.73 15.04 2.76
CA LYS A 116 6.65 14.51 3.60
C LYS A 116 5.91 13.40 2.87
N PHE A 117 5.51 13.64 1.62
CA PHE A 117 4.80 12.66 0.80
C PHE A 117 5.62 11.38 0.59
N LEU A 118 6.88 11.50 0.18
CA LEU A 118 7.78 10.35 0.02
C LEU A 118 7.99 9.60 1.33
N SER A 119 8.05 10.31 2.47
CA SER A 119 8.18 9.67 3.79
C SER A 119 6.95 8.87 4.19
N LEU A 120 5.76 9.36 3.86
CA LEU A 120 4.50 8.63 4.06
C LEU A 120 4.42 7.42 3.12
N LEU A 121 4.71 7.61 1.84
CA LEU A 121 4.70 6.54 0.84
C LEU A 121 5.71 5.43 1.18
N ARG A 122 6.92 5.80 1.60
CA ARG A 122 7.93 4.89 2.09
C ARG A 122 7.41 4.07 3.27
N GLY A 123 6.76 4.75 4.24
CA GLY A 123 6.25 4.17 5.47
C GLY A 123 5.04 3.26 5.31
N SER A 124 4.32 3.34 4.20
CA SER A 124 3.18 2.45 3.92
C SER A 124 3.64 1.01 3.81
N ILE A 125 2.99 0.11 4.53
CA ILE A 125 3.20 -1.35 4.45
C ILE A 125 2.11 -2.07 3.67
N SER A 126 1.05 -1.36 3.28
CA SER A 126 -0.02 -1.89 2.44
C SER A 126 0.35 -1.84 0.95
N LEU A 127 1.28 -0.98 0.55
CA LEU A 127 1.71 -0.80 -0.83
C LEU A 127 2.98 -1.59 -1.11
N THR A 128 2.96 -2.36 -2.19
CA THR A 128 4.15 -3.04 -2.70
C THR A 128 5.18 -2.05 -3.26
N ARG A 129 6.43 -2.48 -3.43
CA ARG A 129 7.49 -1.69 -4.05
C ARG A 129 7.08 -1.10 -5.40
N ASP A 130 6.48 -1.94 -6.26
CA ASP A 130 6.10 -1.54 -7.62
C ASP A 130 4.92 -0.55 -7.63
N GLU A 131 3.98 -0.66 -6.68
CA GLU A 131 2.89 0.30 -6.50
C GLU A 131 3.43 1.64 -6.03
N LYS A 132 4.34 1.66 -5.06
CA LYS A 132 5.01 2.89 -4.63
C LYS A 132 5.71 3.59 -5.80
N TRP A 133 6.42 2.84 -6.62
CA TRP A 133 7.06 3.38 -7.82
C TRP A 133 6.07 3.95 -8.82
N ARG A 134 4.98 3.23 -9.10
CA ARG A 134 3.92 3.71 -10.00
C ARG A 134 3.28 5.00 -9.49
N ILE A 135 3.06 5.12 -8.18
CA ILE A 135 2.53 6.34 -7.58
C ILE A 135 3.48 7.51 -7.80
N ILE A 136 4.78 7.35 -7.54
CA ILE A 136 5.79 8.39 -7.77
C ILE A 136 5.78 8.85 -9.24
N MET A 137 5.79 7.90 -10.15
CA MET A 137 5.78 8.20 -11.59
C MET A 137 4.45 8.77 -12.11
N ALA A 138 3.37 8.58 -11.35
CA ALA A 138 2.06 9.15 -11.68
C ALA A 138 1.85 10.59 -11.17
N ILE A 139 2.69 11.08 -10.25
CA ILE A 139 2.56 12.42 -9.63
C ILE A 139 2.25 13.53 -10.67
N PRO A 140 2.93 13.64 -11.82
CA PRO A 140 2.64 14.68 -12.80
C PRO A 140 1.24 14.63 -13.43
N LYS A 141 0.56 13.48 -13.29
CA LYS A 141 -0.77 13.24 -13.85
C LYS A 141 -1.89 13.33 -12.82
N LEU A 142 -1.52 13.45 -11.55
CA LEU A 142 -2.48 13.56 -10.46
C LEU A 142 -2.94 15.00 -10.31
N SER A 143 -4.24 15.18 -10.06
CA SER A 143 -4.76 16.47 -9.62
C SER A 143 -4.38 16.75 -8.16
N GLN A 144 -4.43 18.02 -7.74
CA GLN A 144 -4.19 18.39 -6.34
C GLN A 144 -5.09 17.59 -5.39
N PHE A 145 -6.37 17.47 -5.71
CA PHE A 145 -7.33 16.70 -4.91
C PHE A 145 -6.91 15.23 -4.74
N GLN A 146 -6.49 14.58 -5.83
CA GLN A 146 -6.05 13.17 -5.76
C GLN A 146 -4.80 13.01 -4.91
N LEU A 147 -3.89 13.95 -4.97
CA LEU A 147 -2.67 13.94 -4.20
C LEU A 147 -2.93 14.16 -2.71
N ASP A 148 -3.82 15.11 -2.39
CA ASP A 148 -4.23 15.40 -1.00
C ASP A 148 -4.96 14.19 -0.38
N GLU A 149 -5.87 13.55 -1.13
CA GLU A 149 -6.56 12.34 -0.67
C GLU A 149 -5.60 11.16 -0.47
N LEU A 150 -4.64 10.98 -1.39
CA LEU A 150 -3.63 9.94 -1.24
C LEU A 150 -2.75 10.19 -0.01
N GLN A 151 -2.32 11.43 0.21
CA GLN A 151 -1.55 11.78 1.42
C GLN A 151 -2.35 11.50 2.68
N LYS A 152 -3.63 11.86 2.72
CA LYS A 152 -4.53 11.59 3.83
C LYS A 152 -4.67 10.09 4.10
N ILE A 153 -4.87 9.28 3.06
CA ILE A 153 -4.94 7.81 3.19
C ILE A 153 -3.66 7.25 3.82
N LEU A 154 -2.50 7.71 3.36
CA LEU A 154 -1.21 7.28 3.90
C LEU A 154 -1.00 7.72 5.37
N GLU A 155 -1.46 8.91 5.74
CA GLU A 155 -1.43 9.41 7.12
C GLU A 155 -2.37 8.58 8.02
N GLU A 156 -3.58 8.28 7.56
CA GLU A 156 -4.54 7.43 8.27
C GLU A 156 -4.02 5.99 8.42
N GLU A 157 -3.40 5.43 7.39
CA GLU A 157 -2.75 4.12 7.43
C GLU A 157 -1.70 4.09 8.54
N LYS A 158 -0.78 5.06 8.51
CA LYS A 158 0.28 5.19 9.52
C LYS A 158 -0.30 5.29 10.94
N HIS A 159 -1.34 6.07 11.11
CA HIS A 159 -2.00 6.25 12.40
C HIS A 159 -2.60 4.93 12.90
N LYS A 160 -3.39 4.25 12.07
CA LYS A 160 -4.02 2.97 12.40
C LYS A 160 -3.00 1.91 12.81
N PHE A 161 -1.88 1.78 12.06
CA PHE A 161 -0.83 0.81 12.43
C PHE A 161 -0.10 1.19 13.72
N SER A 162 0.01 2.48 14.04
CA SER A 162 0.63 2.92 15.30
C SER A 162 -0.24 2.67 16.53
N GLU A 163 -1.55 2.49 16.35
CA GLU A 163 -2.52 2.24 17.42
C GLU A 163 -2.78 0.75 17.68
N LEU A 164 -2.26 -0.14 16.85
CA LEU A 164 -2.42 -1.59 17.04
C LEU A 164 -1.77 -2.02 18.35
N SER A 165 -2.39 -2.99 19.03
CA SER A 165 -1.87 -3.56 20.28
C SER A 165 -0.49 -4.20 20.11
N PRO A 166 0.26 -4.40 21.20
CA PRO A 166 1.57 -5.02 21.17
C PRO A 166 1.63 -6.39 20.46
N LYS A 167 0.52 -7.13 20.43
CA LYS A 167 0.43 -8.45 19.78
C LYS A 167 0.85 -8.44 18.32
N HIS A 168 0.65 -7.31 17.64
CA HIS A 168 0.98 -7.14 16.22
C HIS A 168 2.42 -6.67 15.97
N LEU A 169 3.14 -6.19 17.00
CA LEU A 169 4.44 -5.54 16.83
C LEU A 169 5.50 -6.44 16.16
N LEU A 170 5.55 -7.74 16.50
CA LEU A 170 6.51 -8.66 15.86
C LEU A 170 6.25 -8.81 14.36
N GLN A 171 4.98 -8.87 13.96
CA GLN A 171 4.61 -8.94 12.56
C GLN A 171 4.87 -7.63 11.85
N LEU A 172 4.49 -6.49 12.46
CA LEU A 172 4.75 -5.16 11.93
C LEU A 172 6.24 -4.91 11.75
N GLN A 173 7.09 -5.32 12.71
CA GLN A 173 8.54 -5.19 12.61
C GLN A 173 9.10 -5.92 11.39
N LYS A 174 8.64 -7.15 11.14
CA LYS A 174 9.07 -7.93 9.97
C LYS A 174 8.60 -7.29 8.66
N LEU A 175 7.35 -6.82 8.61
CA LEU A 175 6.81 -6.15 7.44
C LEU A 175 7.53 -4.83 7.18
N GLU A 176 7.72 -4.02 8.21
CA GLU A 176 8.43 -2.73 8.09
C GLU A 176 9.88 -2.93 7.62
N GLN A 177 10.58 -3.97 8.15
CA GLN A 177 11.92 -4.30 7.69
C GLN A 177 11.93 -4.68 6.20
N LYS A 178 11.00 -5.53 5.77
CA LYS A 178 10.87 -5.90 4.37
C LYS A 178 10.64 -4.66 3.48
N HIS A 179 9.72 -3.79 3.86
CA HIS A 179 9.44 -2.57 3.09
C HIS A 179 10.60 -1.57 3.11
N ALA A 180 11.41 -1.55 4.18
CA ALA A 180 12.63 -0.78 4.22
C ALA A 180 13.67 -1.29 3.20
N ASP A 181 13.81 -2.60 3.09
CA ASP A 181 14.69 -3.23 2.11
C ASP A 181 14.17 -3.01 0.68
N ASP A 182 12.86 -3.19 0.44
CA ASP A 182 12.20 -2.88 -0.83
C ASP A 182 12.41 -1.42 -1.26
N TRP A 183 12.42 -0.47 -0.32
CA TRP A 183 12.68 0.94 -0.61
C TRP A 183 14.14 1.20 -0.98
N ARG A 184 15.09 0.56 -0.31
CA ARG A 184 16.51 0.64 -0.66
C ARG A 184 16.79 0.07 -2.05
N ASP A 185 16.12 -1.05 -2.40
CA ASP A 185 16.19 -1.61 -3.74
C ASP A 185 15.65 -0.64 -4.79
N LEU A 186 14.55 0.05 -4.50
CA LEU A 186 13.97 1.05 -5.38
C LEU A 186 14.94 2.23 -5.59
N GLN A 187 15.62 2.69 -4.53
CA GLN A 187 16.67 3.70 -4.64
C GLN A 187 17.84 3.23 -5.53
N ALA A 188 18.29 1.99 -5.37
CA ALA A 188 19.37 1.43 -6.18
C ALA A 188 18.99 1.35 -7.66
N VAL A 189 17.78 0.90 -7.97
CA VAL A 189 17.25 0.86 -9.34
C VAL A 189 17.15 2.25 -9.94
N SER A 190 16.71 3.25 -9.16
CA SER A 190 16.62 4.64 -9.60
C SER A 190 17.99 5.22 -9.95
N ILE A 191 19.00 4.99 -9.12
CA ILE A 191 20.39 5.41 -9.39
C ILE A 191 20.87 4.81 -10.72
N GLN A 192 20.66 3.51 -10.92
CA GLN A 192 21.07 2.81 -12.13
C GLN A 192 20.37 3.34 -13.39
N GLN A 193 19.07 3.63 -13.30
CA GLN A 193 18.31 4.20 -14.41
C GLN A 193 18.80 5.62 -14.75
N ASN A 194 19.07 6.45 -13.75
CA ASN A 194 19.59 7.80 -13.95
C ASN A 194 20.98 7.78 -14.60
N ALA A 195 21.88 6.91 -14.14
CA ALA A 195 23.21 6.75 -14.74
C ALA A 195 23.12 6.35 -16.21
N LYS A 196 22.28 5.35 -16.53
CA LYS A 196 22.06 4.89 -17.90
C LYS A 196 21.48 5.99 -18.80
N SER A 197 20.52 6.77 -18.27
CA SER A 197 19.95 7.90 -19.01
C SER A 197 21.00 8.98 -19.31
N GLN A 198 21.85 9.31 -18.34
CA GLN A 198 22.94 10.27 -18.53
C GLN A 198 23.97 9.78 -19.57
N GLU A 199 24.36 8.51 -19.52
CA GLU A 199 25.26 7.92 -20.51
C GLU A 199 24.66 7.98 -21.93
N GLN A 200 23.36 7.70 -22.07
CA GLN A 200 22.67 7.78 -23.35
C GLN A 200 22.63 9.22 -23.88
N GLN A 201 22.31 10.20 -23.03
CA GLN A 201 22.31 11.61 -23.40
C GLN A 201 23.69 12.09 -23.85
N GLN A 202 24.75 11.72 -23.11
CA GLN A 202 26.12 12.04 -23.48
C GLN A 202 26.52 11.39 -24.80
N ALA A 203 26.14 10.13 -25.03
CA ALA A 203 26.42 9.44 -26.27
C ALA A 203 25.71 10.08 -27.48
N GLU A 204 24.45 10.54 -27.30
CA GLU A 204 23.71 11.25 -28.33
C GLU A 204 24.32 12.63 -28.62
N GLU A 205 24.76 13.34 -27.59
CA GLU A 205 25.41 14.64 -27.76
C GLU A 205 26.74 14.51 -28.52
N ILE A 206 27.55 13.50 -28.18
CA ILE A 206 28.77 13.19 -28.92
C ILE A 206 28.48 12.84 -30.39
N ARG A 207 27.46 12.01 -30.66
CA ARG A 207 27.05 11.69 -32.03
C ARG A 207 26.66 12.94 -32.81
N LYS A 208 25.87 13.81 -32.19
CA LYS A 208 25.44 15.06 -32.79
C LYS A 208 26.62 16.01 -33.10
N GLN A 209 27.64 16.04 -32.21
CA GLN A 209 28.85 16.83 -32.43
C GLN A 209 29.73 16.27 -33.55
N LEU A 210 29.74 14.93 -33.72
CA LEU A 210 30.49 14.26 -34.78
C LEU A 210 29.74 14.24 -36.12
N GLY A 211 28.49 14.72 -36.21
CA GLY A 211 27.70 14.76 -37.43
C GLY A 211 27.21 13.38 -37.88
N LEU A 212 27.07 12.42 -36.94
CA LEU A 212 26.62 11.05 -37.18
C LEU A 212 25.14 10.87 -36.87
#